data_cfc51c809492622f141dd39388efd3a9
#
_entry.id   cfc51c809492622f141dd39388efd3a9
#
_cell.length_a   1.000
_cell.length_b   1.000
_cell.length_c   1.000
_cell.angle_alpha   90.00
_cell.angle_beta   90.00
_cell.angle_gamma   90.00
#
_symmetry.space_group_name_H-M   'P 1'
#
loop_
_entity.id
_entity.type
_entity.pdbx_description
1 polymer ?
#
loop_
_entity_poly.entity_id
_entity_poly.type
_entity_poly.pdbx_seq_one_letter_code
_entity_poly.pdbx_strand_id
1 'polypeptide(L)'
;MAWFKSSPKSQGPNARKFGRVLMQGVTCSLGEVLDLSASGMRVRTPGKPELPCHHQADITLTCVDGEVVVRVESIWERRTGWSKHEIGVRFLELTDQQRSMIGRTGRTCASNETIAEDVRRWRESA
;
A
#
# COMPACT_ATOMS: atom_id res chain seq x y z
N MET A 1 0.07 -16.49 1.97
CA MET A 1 0.35 -16.15 1.61
C MET A 1 0.46 -15.44 1.29
N ALA A 2 0.61 -15.74 0.87
CA ALA A 2 0.08 -14.65 1.08
C ALA A 2 0.19 -13.60 0.06
N TRP A 3 -0.51 -12.57 0.28
CA TRP A 3 -0.62 -11.45 -0.63
C TRP A 3 0.71 -10.98 -1.17
N PHE A 4 1.67 -10.77 -0.31
CA PHE A 4 2.97 -10.32 -0.74
C PHE A 4 3.84 -11.44 -1.27
N LYS A 5 3.59 -12.61 -0.81
CA LYS A 5 4.38 -13.71 -1.22
C LYS A 5 4.13 -14.20 -2.59
N SER A 6 2.92 -14.15 -3.04
CA SER A 6 2.60 -14.60 -4.36
C SER A 6 3.07 -13.65 -5.41
N SER A 7 3.28 -12.43 -5.02
CA SER A 7 3.59 -11.42 -5.94
C SER A 7 4.79 -11.65 -6.78
N PRO A 8 5.94 -11.82 -6.26
CA PRO A 8 7.13 -11.77 -7.04
C PRO A 8 7.31 -12.87 -8.04
N LYS A 9 6.62 -13.97 -7.82
CA LYS A 9 6.87 -14.97 -8.66
C LYS A 9 6.23 -14.96 -9.92
N SER A 10 5.04 -14.71 -9.96
CA SER A 10 4.26 -14.88 -11.11
C SER A 10 4.18 -13.70 -11.92
N GLN A 11 4.76 -12.62 -11.51
CA GLN A 11 4.25 -11.56 -12.02
C GLN A 11 5.03 -10.80 -12.83
N GLY A 12 6.04 -10.51 -12.56
CA GLY A 12 6.72 -9.57 -13.31
C GLY A 12 5.98 -8.28 -13.38
N PRO A 13 6.32 -7.47 -14.33
CA PRO A 13 5.80 -6.10 -14.43
C PRO A 13 4.30 -5.99 -14.59
N ASN A 14 3.72 -6.91 -15.31
CA ASN A 14 2.29 -6.80 -15.59
C ASN A 14 1.42 -6.98 -14.36
N ALA A 15 1.76 -7.92 -13.54
CA ALA A 15 0.99 -8.15 -12.33
C ALA A 15 1.09 -6.97 -11.38
N ARG A 16 2.23 -6.33 -11.35
CA ARG A 16 2.40 -5.16 -10.51
C ARG A 16 1.46 -4.03 -10.93
N LYS A 17 1.22 -3.90 -12.22
CA LYS A 17 0.33 -2.87 -12.71
C LYS A 17 -1.10 -3.06 -12.23
N PHE A 18 -1.53 -4.29 -12.06
CA PHE A 18 -2.89 -4.56 -11.66
C PHE A 18 -3.05 -4.86 -10.18
N GLY A 19 -1.99 -5.25 -9.50
CA GLY A 19 -2.07 -5.64 -8.12
C GLY A 19 -1.88 -4.50 -7.15
N ARG A 20 -0.75 -3.83 -7.25
CA ARG A 20 -0.40 -2.79 -6.29
C ARG A 20 0.03 -1.53 -6.99
N VAL A 21 -0.40 -0.40 -6.45
CA VAL A 21 -0.08 0.89 -7.00
C VAL A 21 0.72 1.67 -5.97
N LEU A 22 1.87 2.19 -6.39
CA LEU A 22 2.68 3.03 -5.50
C LEU A 22 1.95 4.32 -5.21
N MET A 23 1.94 4.72 -3.94
CA MET A 23 1.20 5.88 -3.49
C MET A 23 2.12 7.02 -3.16
N GLN A 24 1.62 8.23 -3.31
CA GLN A 24 2.33 9.43 -2.91
C GLN A 24 1.35 10.33 -2.16
N GLY A 25 1.73 10.70 -0.95
CA GLY A 25 0.90 11.60 -0.16
C GLY A 25 -0.29 10.95 0.53
N VAL A 26 -0.36 9.63 0.56
CA VAL A 26 -1.44 8.92 1.23
C VAL A 26 -0.95 8.44 2.58
N THR A 27 -1.72 8.69 3.61
CA THR A 27 -1.35 8.31 4.97
C THR A 27 -2.46 7.55 5.65
N CYS A 28 -2.08 6.84 6.70
CA CYS A 28 -3.07 6.21 7.58
C CYS A 28 -2.58 6.39 9.01
N SER A 29 -3.38 5.93 9.95
CA SER A 29 -3.05 6.11 11.37
C SER A 29 -1.76 5.37 11.77
N LEU A 30 -1.28 4.44 10.98
CA LEU A 30 -0.04 3.72 11.26
C LEU A 30 1.19 4.39 10.63
N GLY A 31 1.00 5.20 9.62
CA GLY A 31 2.10 5.86 8.94
C GLY A 31 1.80 6.18 7.49
N GLU A 32 2.83 6.21 6.68
CA GLU A 32 2.71 6.56 5.27
C GLU A 32 2.40 5.33 4.43
N VAL A 33 1.41 5.42 3.58
CA VAL A 33 1.04 4.31 2.69
C VAL A 33 1.98 4.32 1.49
N LEU A 34 2.71 3.24 1.32
CA LEU A 34 3.69 3.12 0.23
C LEU A 34 3.09 2.51 -1.02
N ASP A 35 2.24 1.52 -0.87
CA ASP A 35 1.49 0.98 -2.00
C ASP A 35 0.13 0.51 -1.51
N LEU A 36 -0.79 0.36 -2.44
CA LEU A 36 -2.17 0.10 -2.15
C LEU A 36 -2.76 -0.84 -3.19
N SER A 37 -3.54 -1.80 -2.74
CA SER A 37 -4.28 -2.69 -3.63
C SER A 37 -5.64 -2.95 -3.02
N ALA A 38 -6.48 -3.67 -3.75
CA ALA A 38 -7.80 -4.02 -3.23
C ALA A 38 -7.72 -4.94 -2.01
N SER A 39 -6.63 -5.66 -1.84
CA SER A 39 -6.50 -6.63 -0.75
C SER A 39 -5.72 -6.12 0.45
N GLY A 40 -4.95 -5.08 0.29
CA GLY A 40 -4.13 -4.57 1.41
C GLY A 40 -3.21 -3.45 1.00
N MET A 41 -2.28 -3.15 1.87
CA MET A 41 -1.33 -2.06 1.61
C MET A 41 -0.04 -2.29 2.37
N ARG A 42 1.00 -1.58 1.94
CA ARG A 42 2.27 -1.54 2.62
C ARG A 42 2.42 -0.16 3.24
N VAL A 43 2.84 -0.12 4.49
CA VAL A 43 2.90 1.11 5.26
C VAL A 43 4.29 1.28 5.83
N ARG A 44 4.83 2.49 5.72
CA ARG A 44 6.08 2.86 6.38
C ARG A 44 5.73 3.50 7.71
N THR A 45 6.22 2.93 8.80
CA THR A 45 5.95 3.45 10.13
C THR A 45 7.13 4.29 10.59
N PRO A 46 6.90 5.33 11.37
CA PRO A 46 7.98 6.21 11.83
C PRO A 46 8.84 5.62 12.94
N GLY A 47 8.72 4.38 13.21
CA GLY A 47 9.50 3.68 14.21
C GLY A 47 8.92 2.31 14.34
N LYS A 48 9.07 1.69 15.49
CA LYS A 48 8.51 0.36 15.69
C LYS A 48 7.01 0.41 15.47
N PRO A 49 6.46 -0.51 14.66
CA PRO A 49 5.03 -0.49 14.38
C PRO A 49 4.17 -0.68 15.62
N GLU A 50 3.10 0.08 15.70
CA GLU A 50 2.15 -0.05 16.79
C GLU A 50 1.28 -1.28 16.66
N LEU A 51 1.20 -1.84 15.47
CA LEU A 51 0.40 -3.03 15.20
C LEU A 51 1.34 -4.22 15.02
N PRO A 52 1.45 -5.09 16.02
CA PRO A 52 2.31 -6.26 15.92
C PRO A 52 1.85 -7.22 14.82
N CYS A 53 2.78 -7.97 14.29
CA CYS A 53 2.49 -8.94 13.23
C CYS A 53 1.40 -9.92 13.67
N HIS A 54 0.49 -10.19 12.79
CA HIS A 54 -0.66 -11.08 12.98
C HIS A 54 -1.75 -10.53 13.91
N HIS A 55 -1.64 -9.27 14.32
CA HIS A 55 -2.69 -8.64 15.10
C HIS A 55 -3.62 -7.84 14.16
N GLN A 56 -4.83 -7.64 14.59
CA GLN A 56 -5.85 -6.91 13.85
C GLN A 56 -6.16 -5.59 14.54
N ALA A 57 -6.51 -4.60 13.78
CA ALA A 57 -6.91 -3.30 14.31
C ALA A 57 -7.76 -2.55 13.30
N ASP A 58 -8.51 -1.59 13.81
CA ASP A 58 -9.18 -0.63 12.95
C ASP A 58 -8.23 0.54 12.77
N ILE A 59 -7.97 0.91 11.54
CA ILE A 59 -7.11 2.05 11.26
C ILE A 59 -7.88 3.06 10.42
N THR A 60 -7.44 4.31 10.47
CA THR A 60 -8.02 5.37 9.66
C THR A 60 -7.13 5.59 8.45
N LEU A 61 -7.69 5.43 7.27
CA LEU A 61 -7.00 5.64 6.02
C LEU A 61 -7.50 6.95 5.42
N THR A 62 -6.57 7.83 5.07
CA THR A 62 -6.93 9.09 4.44
C THR A 62 -7.05 8.88 2.93
N CYS A 63 -8.27 8.96 2.45
CA CYS A 63 -8.59 8.76 1.04
C CYS A 63 -8.88 10.10 0.38
N VAL A 64 -8.95 10.11 -0.94
CA VAL A 64 -9.27 11.33 -1.68
C VAL A 64 -10.65 11.86 -1.35
N ASP A 65 -11.57 11.00 -0.96
CA ASP A 65 -12.94 11.39 -0.62
C ASP A 65 -13.11 11.63 0.88
N GLY A 66 -12.06 11.59 1.64
CA GLY A 66 -12.11 11.77 3.09
C GLY A 66 -11.50 10.59 3.81
N GLU A 67 -11.70 10.54 5.12
CA GLU A 67 -11.14 9.47 5.91
C GLU A 67 -12.09 8.30 5.98
N VAL A 68 -11.55 7.10 6.02
CA VAL A 68 -12.33 5.89 6.19
C VAL A 68 -11.65 4.98 7.20
N VAL A 69 -12.45 4.38 8.06
CA VAL A 69 -11.93 3.43 9.04
C VAL A 69 -12.05 2.04 8.45
N VAL A 70 -10.95 1.31 8.41
CA VAL A 70 -10.93 -0.04 7.87
C VAL A 70 -10.27 -0.98 8.86
N ARG A 71 -10.72 -2.22 8.91
CA ARG A 71 -10.10 -3.23 9.74
C ARG A 71 -9.00 -3.93 8.95
N VAL A 72 -7.84 -4.03 9.55
CA VAL A 72 -6.69 -4.64 8.90
C VAL A 72 -6.04 -5.67 9.80
N GLU A 73 -5.27 -6.55 9.19
CA GLU A 73 -4.41 -7.49 9.92
C GLU A 73 -2.98 -7.31 9.41
N SER A 74 -2.05 -7.17 10.34
CA SER A 74 -0.64 -7.09 9.99
C SER A 74 -0.14 -8.48 9.59
N ILE A 75 0.45 -8.59 8.41
CA ILE A 75 0.89 -9.86 7.86
C ILE A 75 2.38 -10.06 8.00
N TRP A 76 3.13 -8.99 7.82
CA TRP A 76 4.58 -9.04 7.95
C TRP A 76 5.11 -7.67 8.37
N GLU A 77 6.31 -7.71 8.89
CA GLU A 77 6.98 -6.51 9.34
C GLU A 77 8.45 -6.66 9.02
N ARG A 78 9.11 -5.57 8.64
CA ARG A 78 10.56 -5.57 8.47
C ARG A 78 11.13 -4.21 8.82
N ARG A 79 12.37 -4.23 9.27
CA ARG A 79 13.11 -3.01 9.55
C ARG A 79 13.81 -2.60 8.25
N THR A 80 13.62 -1.36 7.84
CA THR A 80 14.18 -0.87 6.58
C THR A 80 15.31 0.13 6.80
N GLY A 81 15.57 0.53 8.03
CA GLY A 81 16.62 1.47 8.33
C GLY A 81 16.78 1.63 9.83
N TRP A 82 17.54 2.62 10.22
CA TRP A 82 17.89 2.83 11.63
C TRP A 82 16.67 2.92 12.54
N SER A 83 15.69 3.68 12.23
CA SER A 83 14.46 3.74 13.00
C SER A 83 13.26 3.70 12.07
N LYS A 84 13.39 2.98 10.96
CA LYS A 84 12.33 2.88 9.99
C LYS A 84 11.89 1.43 9.83
N HIS A 85 10.58 1.25 9.79
CA HIS A 85 10.00 -0.07 9.61
C HIS A 85 8.93 0.00 8.53
N GLU A 86 8.68 -1.13 7.92
CA GLU A 86 7.55 -1.28 7.00
C GLU A 86 6.72 -2.45 7.45
N ILE A 87 5.42 -2.33 7.31
CA ILE A 87 4.53 -3.45 7.58
C ILE A 87 3.64 -3.66 6.36
N GLY A 88 3.25 -4.89 6.16
CA GLY A 88 2.24 -5.24 5.18
C GLY A 88 0.98 -5.61 5.93
N VAL A 89 -0.13 -5.00 5.53
CA VAL A 89 -1.42 -5.28 6.14
C VAL A 89 -2.40 -5.70 5.08
N ARG A 90 -3.32 -6.58 5.43
CA ARG A 90 -4.42 -6.94 4.54
C ARG A 90 -5.70 -6.36 5.10
N PHE A 91 -6.60 -5.99 4.20
CA PHE A 91 -7.90 -5.48 4.58
C PHE A 91 -8.81 -6.64 4.95
N LEU A 92 -9.62 -6.45 5.97
CA LEU A 92 -10.59 -7.44 6.41
C LEU A 92 -11.99 -6.89 6.16
N GLU A 93 -12.82 -7.71 5.52
CA GLU A 93 -14.26 -7.39 5.40
C GLU A 93 -14.62 -5.97 4.94
N LEU A 94 -14.06 -5.56 3.81
CA LEU A 94 -14.37 -4.24 3.27
C LEU A 94 -15.81 -4.19 2.76
N THR A 95 -16.49 -3.09 3.07
CA THR A 95 -17.78 -2.79 2.45
C THR A 95 -17.53 -2.31 1.02
N ASP A 96 -18.60 -2.29 0.22
CA ASP A 96 -18.49 -1.77 -1.15
C ASP A 96 -18.08 -0.31 -1.16
N GLN A 97 -18.56 0.48 -0.21
CA GLN A 97 -18.19 1.88 -0.10
C GLN A 97 -16.70 2.02 0.21
N GLN A 98 -16.19 1.22 1.15
CA GLN A 98 -14.78 1.24 1.48
C GLN A 98 -13.93 0.86 0.28
N ARG A 99 -14.33 -0.17 -0.46
CA ARG A 99 -13.61 -0.58 -1.66
C ARG A 99 -13.59 0.52 -2.69
N SER A 100 -14.69 1.19 -2.87
CA SER A 100 -14.80 2.29 -3.83
C SER A 100 -13.86 3.43 -3.45
N MET A 101 -13.85 3.81 -2.18
CA MET A 101 -12.98 4.88 -1.70
C MET A 101 -11.50 4.52 -1.86
N ILE A 102 -11.14 3.29 -1.53
CA ILE A 102 -9.78 2.82 -1.67
C ILE A 102 -9.37 2.78 -3.15
N GLY A 103 -10.26 2.29 -4.00
CA GLY A 103 -9.98 2.23 -5.43
C GLY A 103 -9.79 3.60 -6.04
N ARG A 104 -10.62 4.58 -5.66
CA ARG A 104 -10.46 5.94 -6.17
C ARG A 104 -9.16 6.57 -5.68
N THR A 105 -8.81 6.32 -4.42
CA THR A 105 -7.55 6.80 -3.87
C THR A 105 -6.37 6.20 -4.62
N GLY A 106 -6.43 4.91 -4.91
CA GLY A 106 -5.38 4.25 -5.67
C GLY A 106 -5.20 4.86 -7.05
N ARG A 107 -6.29 5.15 -7.73
CA ARG A 107 -6.21 5.73 -9.07
C ARG A 107 -5.78 7.19 -9.06
N THR A 108 -6.22 7.94 -8.06
CA THR A 108 -5.97 9.37 -8.00
C THR A 108 -4.58 9.70 -7.43
N CYS A 109 -4.14 8.95 -6.43
CA CYS A 109 -2.91 9.24 -5.73
C CYS A 109 -1.76 8.31 -6.12
N ALA A 110 -1.88 7.64 -7.25
CA ALA A 110 -0.80 6.80 -7.75
C ALA A 110 0.47 7.63 -7.85
N SER A 111 1.57 7.04 -7.41
CA SER A 111 2.83 7.75 -7.38
C SER A 111 3.27 8.13 -8.77
N ASN A 112 3.71 9.35 -8.89
CA ASN A 112 4.27 9.83 -10.14
C ASN A 112 5.63 9.19 -10.43
N GLU A 113 6.19 8.48 -9.48
CA GLU A 113 7.45 7.79 -9.70
C GLU A 113 7.38 6.79 -10.83
N THR A 114 6.29 6.04 -10.91
CA THR A 114 6.14 5.07 -11.99
C THR A 114 6.11 5.77 -13.33
N ILE A 115 5.39 6.88 -13.41
CA ILE A 115 5.30 7.67 -14.63
C ILE A 115 6.67 8.28 -14.95
N ALA A 116 7.33 8.80 -13.94
CA ALA A 116 8.64 9.40 -14.09
C ALA A 116 9.68 8.39 -14.56
N GLU A 117 9.61 7.17 -14.04
CA GLU A 117 10.49 6.12 -14.47
C GLU A 117 10.24 5.73 -15.91
N ASP A 118 8.99 5.66 -16.31
CA ASP A 118 8.64 5.34 -17.69
C ASP A 118 9.14 6.42 -18.65
N VAL A 119 8.95 7.67 -18.26
CA VAL A 119 9.42 8.79 -19.07
C VAL A 119 10.95 8.80 -19.18
N ARG A 120 11.61 8.53 -18.07
CA ARG A 120 13.06 8.49 -18.05
C ARG A 120 13.58 7.37 -18.95
N ARG A 121 12.96 6.22 -18.85
CA ARG A 121 13.29 5.07 -19.66
C ARG A 121 13.10 5.37 -21.16
N TRP A 122 12.05 6.09 -21.46
CA TRP A 122 11.76 6.52 -22.81
C TRP A 122 12.86 7.41 -23.34
N ARG A 123 13.31 8.35 -22.55
CA ARG A 123 14.37 9.26 -22.95
C ARG A 123 15.70 8.54 -23.16
N GLU A 124 15.96 7.58 -22.32
CA GLU A 124 17.19 6.82 -22.41
C GLU A 124 17.23 5.90 -23.61
N SER A 125 16.09 5.45 -24.08
CA SER A 125 16.04 4.60 -25.24
C SER A 125 15.97 5.38 -26.54
N ALA A 126 15.76 6.65 -26.45
CA ALA A 126 15.77 7.48 -27.63
C ALA A 126 17.17 8.00 -27.93
#